data_33c4fea039e848d6e042adb65ad5c5f5
#
_entry.id   33c4fea039e848d6e042adb65ad5c5f5
#
_cell.length_a   1.000
_cell.length_b   1.000
_cell.length_c   1.000
_cell.angle_alpha   90.00
_cell.angle_beta   90.00
_cell.angle_gamma   90.00
#
_symmetry.space_group_name_H-M   'P 1'
#
loop_
_entity.id
_entity.type
_entity.pdbx_description
1 polymer ?
#
loop_
_entity_poly.entity_id
_entity_poly.type
_entity_poly.pdbx_seq_one_letter_code
_entity_poly.pdbx_strand_id
1 'polypeptide(L)'
;FMFQGASNVSLRMYNMHPFCDASHFGYGITQYIADNHWSEDNNRADAAYPRLTSQLSSNNTQSSTFYIHDAKYLRLKTVELGYTIKKLRVYLSGNNLFVISPFDYWDPEKGGGHGLSYPLQRTAKIGVQYQF
;
A
#
# COMPACT_ATOMS: atom_id res chain seq x y z
N PHE A 1 -10.33 -20.79 -6.02
CA PHE A 1 -9.27 -19.81 -5.83
C PHE A 1 -9.28 -18.84 -6.99
N MET A 2 -9.22 -17.55 -6.68
CA MET A 2 -9.08 -16.49 -7.68
C MET A 2 -7.88 -15.62 -7.33
N PHE A 3 -6.96 -15.50 -8.28
CA PHE A 3 -5.84 -14.57 -8.19
C PHE A 3 -6.10 -13.39 -9.13
N GLN A 4 -5.66 -12.24 -8.70
CA GLN A 4 -5.69 -11.00 -9.47
C GLN A 4 -4.32 -10.34 -9.38
N GLY A 5 -3.83 -9.83 -10.49
CA GLY A 5 -2.54 -9.14 -10.50
C GLY A 5 -2.39 -8.22 -11.70
N ALA A 6 -1.42 -7.35 -11.61
CA ALA A 6 -0.95 -6.52 -12.70
C ALA A 6 0.57 -6.51 -12.71
N SER A 7 1.15 -6.57 -13.89
CA SER A 7 2.59 -6.46 -14.13
C SER A 7 2.89 -5.24 -14.98
N ASN A 8 4.14 -4.78 -14.93
CA ASN A 8 4.60 -3.61 -15.68
C ASN A 8 3.79 -2.35 -15.38
N VAL A 9 3.53 -2.13 -14.09
CA VAL A 9 2.76 -1.00 -13.56
C VAL A 9 3.68 -0.03 -12.88
N SER A 10 3.72 1.21 -13.35
CA SER A 10 4.37 2.33 -12.68
C SER A 10 3.33 3.16 -11.95
N LEU A 11 3.56 3.41 -10.67
CA LEU A 11 2.69 4.20 -9.82
C LEU A 11 3.41 5.48 -9.44
N ARG A 12 2.74 6.62 -9.66
CA ARG A 12 3.26 7.90 -9.22
C ARG A 12 2.64 8.29 -7.89
N MET A 13 3.51 8.50 -6.90
CA MET A 13 3.15 9.12 -5.63
C MET A 13 3.12 10.65 -5.81
N TYR A 14 2.04 11.28 -5.40
CA TYR A 14 1.94 12.74 -5.31
C TYR A 14 1.12 13.13 -4.10
N ASN A 15 1.32 14.35 -3.60
CA ASN A 15 0.72 14.81 -2.35
C ASN A 15 1.10 14.00 -1.09
N MET A 16 1.95 13.00 -1.21
CA MET A 16 2.75 12.51 -0.11
C MET A 16 3.98 13.38 -0.06
N HIS A 17 3.91 14.43 0.70
CA HIS A 17 5.04 15.31 0.87
C HIS A 17 5.90 14.78 2.01
N PRO A 18 6.88 13.91 1.75
CA PRO A 18 7.84 13.52 2.79
C PRO A 18 8.64 14.72 3.28
N PHE A 19 8.52 15.84 2.58
CA PHE A 19 9.25 17.08 2.78
C PHE A 19 8.34 18.24 3.15
N CYS A 20 7.08 17.99 3.49
CA CYS A 20 6.16 19.03 3.93
C CYS A 20 6.61 19.63 5.24
N ASP A 21 6.62 20.94 5.25
CA ASP A 21 6.62 21.65 6.49
C ASP A 21 5.33 21.40 7.28
N ALA A 22 5.44 21.45 8.58
CA ALA A 22 4.30 21.33 9.49
C ALA A 22 3.29 22.49 9.32
N SER A 23 3.64 23.56 8.59
CA SER A 23 2.80 24.74 8.37
C SER A 23 1.75 24.53 7.27
N HIS A 24 1.97 23.58 6.40
CA HIS A 24 1.08 23.27 5.29
C HIS A 24 0.20 22.05 5.59
N PHE A 25 -0.82 22.19 6.41
CA PHE A 25 -1.86 21.21 6.69
C PHE A 25 -1.62 20.20 7.82
N GLY A 26 -0.60 20.38 8.66
CA GLY A 26 -0.41 19.49 9.83
C GLY A 26 -0.15 18.03 9.49
N TYR A 27 0.39 17.75 8.32
CA TYR A 27 0.79 16.38 7.96
C TYR A 27 2.03 15.97 8.73
N GLY A 28 1.92 14.90 9.49
CA GLY A 28 3.08 14.22 10.04
C GLY A 28 3.84 13.45 8.94
N ILE A 29 5.12 13.26 9.13
CA ILE A 29 5.92 12.31 8.35
C ILE A 29 5.81 10.92 8.98
N THR A 30 5.94 9.88 8.16
CA THR A 30 5.99 8.51 8.68
C THR A 30 7.32 8.26 9.39
N GLN A 31 7.33 7.33 10.34
CA GLN A 31 8.56 6.91 11.03
C GLN A 31 9.62 6.45 10.02
N TYR A 32 9.23 5.74 8.96
CA TYR A 32 10.14 5.29 7.92
C TYR A 32 10.88 6.44 7.25
N ILE A 33 10.20 7.55 6.93
CA ILE A 33 10.82 8.75 6.35
C ILE A 33 11.75 9.41 7.38
N ALA A 34 11.31 9.51 8.63
CA ALA A 34 12.12 10.07 9.71
C ALA A 34 13.43 9.30 9.93
N ASP A 35 13.40 7.98 9.81
CA ASP A 35 14.56 7.12 10.02
C ASP A 35 15.49 7.04 8.79
N ASN A 36 14.97 7.32 7.59
CA ASN A 36 15.70 7.11 6.34
C ASN A 36 15.97 8.41 5.54
N HIS A 37 15.80 9.57 6.14
CA HIS A 37 16.20 10.83 5.51
C HIS A 37 17.70 11.13 5.77
N TRP A 38 18.27 11.91 4.87
CA TRP A 38 19.60 12.47 5.06
C TRP A 38 19.55 13.62 6.07
N SER A 39 20.53 13.70 6.97
CA SER A 39 20.75 14.86 7.83
C SER A 39 22.26 15.07 8.04
N GLU A 40 22.64 16.24 8.54
CA GLU A 40 24.04 16.53 8.87
C GLU A 40 24.54 15.62 10.00
N ASP A 41 23.69 15.30 10.97
CA ASP A 41 24.00 14.40 12.08
C ASP A 41 23.99 12.91 11.66
N ASN A 42 23.26 12.57 10.60
CA ASN A 42 23.20 11.24 10.01
C ASN A 42 23.54 11.32 8.52
N ASN A 43 24.78 11.66 8.24
CA ASN A 43 25.31 11.83 6.88
C ASN A 43 25.59 10.48 6.22
N ARG A 44 24.52 9.84 5.73
CA ARG A 44 24.58 8.55 5.04
C ARG A 44 24.33 8.72 3.55
N ALA A 45 25.21 8.15 2.74
CA ALA A 45 25.10 8.21 1.28
C ALA A 45 23.93 7.40 0.70
N ASP A 46 23.42 6.43 1.47
CA ASP A 46 22.30 5.54 1.11
C ASP A 46 20.93 6.03 1.64
N ALA A 47 20.83 7.28 2.08
CA ALA A 47 19.57 7.85 2.54
C ALA A 47 18.49 7.79 1.45
N ALA A 48 17.34 7.20 1.79
CA ALA A 48 16.23 7.06 0.85
C ALA A 48 15.53 8.40 0.55
N TYR A 49 15.69 9.39 1.44
CA TYR A 49 15.06 10.71 1.32
C TYR A 49 16.08 11.82 1.55
N PRO A 50 15.92 12.99 0.89
CA PRO A 50 16.74 14.15 1.15
C PRO A 50 16.45 14.75 2.54
N ARG A 51 17.18 15.78 2.89
CA ARG A 51 17.01 16.53 4.14
C ARG A 51 15.58 17.02 4.30
N LEU A 52 15.01 16.78 5.47
CA LEU A 52 13.73 17.38 5.87
C LEU A 52 13.89 18.86 6.13
N THR A 53 12.92 19.65 5.72
CA THR A 53 12.91 21.11 5.87
C THR A 53 11.62 21.56 6.54
N SER A 54 11.68 22.64 7.29
CA SER A 54 10.49 23.26 7.89
C SER A 54 9.65 24.04 6.88
N GLN A 55 10.18 24.27 5.69
CA GLN A 55 9.47 24.92 4.60
C GLN A 55 9.47 24.05 3.36
N LEU A 56 8.40 24.15 2.58
CA LEU A 56 8.26 23.40 1.34
C LEU A 56 9.41 23.74 0.39
N SER A 57 10.30 22.80 0.14
CA SER A 57 11.30 22.96 -0.88
C SER A 57 10.68 22.77 -2.25
N SER A 58 10.60 23.83 -3.06
CA SER A 58 10.06 23.77 -4.42
C SER A 58 10.83 22.78 -5.30
N ASN A 59 12.11 22.57 -5.03
CA ASN A 59 12.93 21.60 -5.75
C ASN A 59 12.52 20.16 -5.41
N ASN A 60 12.31 19.86 -4.13
CA ASN A 60 11.98 18.49 -3.69
C ASN A 60 10.54 18.08 -4.01
N THR A 61 9.66 19.03 -4.30
CA THR A 61 8.25 18.78 -4.62
C THR A 61 7.96 18.72 -6.11
N GLN A 62 8.97 18.95 -6.95
CA GLN A 62 8.80 18.84 -8.39
C GLN A 62 8.55 17.40 -8.85
N SER A 63 7.78 17.28 -9.92
CA SER A 63 7.55 16.00 -10.58
C SER A 63 8.84 15.41 -11.11
N SER A 64 9.22 14.25 -10.59
CA SER A 64 10.44 13.56 -10.97
C SER A 64 10.24 12.04 -10.92
N THR A 65 11.19 11.32 -11.46
CA THR A 65 11.23 9.84 -11.39
C THR A 65 11.38 9.33 -9.96
N PHE A 66 11.81 10.16 -9.02
CA PHE A 66 11.87 9.86 -7.60
C PHE A 66 10.50 9.42 -7.05
N TYR A 67 9.41 9.94 -7.57
CA TYR A 67 8.05 9.62 -7.14
C TYR A 67 7.39 8.49 -7.94
N ILE A 68 8.13 7.84 -8.84
CA ILE A 68 7.63 6.73 -9.65
C ILE A 68 8.15 5.41 -9.06
N HIS A 69 7.23 4.54 -8.68
CA HIS A 69 7.53 3.25 -8.08
C HIS A 69 6.94 2.11 -8.90
N ASP A 70 7.61 0.96 -8.89
CA ASP A 70 7.07 -0.29 -9.44
C ASP A 70 5.94 -0.78 -8.52
N ALA A 71 4.75 -0.84 -9.04
CA ALA A 71 3.54 -1.24 -8.32
C ALA A 71 2.91 -2.52 -8.89
N LYS A 72 3.72 -3.37 -9.53
CA LYS A 72 3.24 -4.71 -9.87
C LYS A 72 2.78 -5.46 -8.64
N TYR A 73 1.76 -6.25 -8.77
CA TYR A 73 1.24 -7.04 -7.65
C TYR A 73 0.59 -8.35 -8.09
N LEU A 74 0.54 -9.28 -7.15
CA LEU A 74 -0.27 -10.49 -7.22
C LEU A 74 -1.04 -10.64 -5.91
N ARG A 75 -2.37 -10.76 -6.00
CA ARG A 75 -3.29 -10.86 -4.87
C ARG A 75 -4.07 -12.17 -4.90
N LEU A 76 -4.21 -12.83 -3.75
CA LEU A 76 -5.25 -13.83 -3.56
C LEU A 76 -6.57 -13.11 -3.26
N LYS A 77 -7.36 -12.93 -4.32
CA LYS A 77 -8.61 -12.13 -4.29
C LYS A 77 -9.72 -12.86 -3.58
N THR A 78 -9.92 -14.12 -3.94
CA THR A 78 -10.98 -14.94 -3.35
C THR A 78 -10.51 -16.38 -3.21
N VAL A 79 -10.81 -16.97 -2.06
CA VAL A 79 -10.71 -18.40 -1.82
C VAL A 79 -12.00 -18.91 -1.18
N GLU A 80 -12.47 -20.04 -1.61
CA GLU A 80 -13.54 -20.76 -0.95
C GLU A 80 -13.22 -22.25 -0.94
N LEU A 81 -13.33 -22.83 0.25
CA LEU A 81 -13.24 -24.27 0.50
C LEU A 81 -14.56 -24.70 1.09
N GLY A 82 -15.28 -25.59 0.41
CA GLY A 82 -16.56 -26.09 0.87
C GLY A 82 -16.61 -27.61 0.80
N TYR A 83 -17.29 -28.21 1.76
CA TYR A 83 -17.56 -29.63 1.80
C TYR A 83 -19.06 -29.88 2.00
N THR A 84 -19.61 -30.76 1.19
CA THR A 84 -21.04 -31.10 1.22
C THR A 84 -21.23 -32.54 1.70
N ILE A 85 -22.04 -32.67 2.75
CA ILE A 85 -22.46 -33.98 3.30
C ILE A 85 -23.98 -34.07 3.12
N LYS A 86 -24.44 -34.89 2.23
CA LYS A 86 -25.87 -35.01 1.90
C LYS A 86 -26.48 -33.64 1.58
N LYS A 87 -27.36 -33.12 2.45
CA LYS A 87 -28.06 -31.85 2.31
C LYS A 87 -27.37 -30.69 3.06
N LEU A 88 -26.25 -30.92 3.73
CA LEU A 88 -25.52 -29.95 4.52
C LEU A 88 -24.22 -29.59 3.80
N ARG A 89 -24.00 -28.30 3.54
CA ARG A 89 -22.72 -27.76 3.03
C ARG A 89 -22.12 -26.86 4.10
N VAL A 90 -20.86 -27.14 4.44
CA VAL A 90 -20.05 -26.25 5.29
C VAL A 90 -18.96 -25.64 4.41
N TYR A 91 -18.72 -24.35 4.52
CA TYR A 91 -17.70 -23.69 3.74
C TYR A 91 -16.94 -22.64 4.53
N LEU A 92 -15.69 -22.44 4.15
CA LEU A 92 -14.81 -21.37 4.58
C LEU A 92 -14.47 -20.53 3.36
N SER A 93 -14.68 -19.23 3.44
CA SER A 93 -14.30 -18.31 2.38
C SER A 93 -13.50 -17.11 2.89
N GLY A 94 -12.66 -16.60 2.03
CA GLY A 94 -11.85 -15.43 2.32
C GLY A 94 -11.67 -14.54 1.11
N ASN A 95 -11.57 -13.24 1.35
CA ASN A 95 -11.30 -12.25 0.32
C ASN A 95 -10.12 -11.38 0.68
N ASN A 96 -9.33 -11.00 -0.33
CA ASN A 96 -8.15 -10.15 -0.20
C ASN A 96 -7.16 -10.64 0.87
N LEU A 97 -6.92 -11.95 0.96
CA LEU A 97 -6.18 -12.55 2.07
C LEU A 97 -4.74 -12.10 2.12
N PHE A 98 -4.09 -12.00 0.96
CA PHE A 98 -2.74 -11.44 0.88
C PHE A 98 -2.48 -10.78 -0.48
N VAL A 99 -1.49 -9.91 -0.51
CA VAL A 99 -0.92 -9.29 -1.69
C VAL A 99 0.59 -9.38 -1.64
N ILE A 100 1.20 -9.67 -2.78
CA ILE A 100 2.66 -9.65 -2.99
C ILE A 100 2.93 -8.49 -3.94
N SER A 101 3.76 -7.54 -3.53
CA SER A 101 4.14 -6.37 -4.33
C SER A 101 5.48 -5.83 -3.84
N PRO A 102 6.31 -5.24 -4.71
CA PRO A 102 7.47 -4.45 -4.26
C PRO A 102 7.06 -3.08 -3.70
N PHE A 103 5.83 -2.65 -3.92
CA PHE A 103 5.28 -1.39 -3.42
C PHE A 103 4.59 -1.65 -2.07
N ASP A 104 5.11 -1.10 -1.00
CA ASP A 104 4.71 -1.36 0.39
C ASP A 104 4.13 -0.15 1.13
N TYR A 105 4.07 1.02 0.49
CA TYR A 105 3.54 2.24 1.12
C TYR A 105 2.03 2.17 1.37
N TRP A 106 1.29 1.62 0.41
CA TRP A 106 -0.15 1.31 0.51
C TRP A 106 -0.53 0.20 -0.46
N ASP A 107 -1.79 -0.17 -0.48
CA ASP A 107 -2.26 -1.21 -1.38
C ASP A 107 -2.12 -0.80 -2.86
N PRO A 108 -1.32 -1.52 -3.68
CA PRO A 108 -1.02 -1.15 -5.06
C PRO A 108 -2.26 -1.08 -5.96
N GLU A 109 -3.33 -1.80 -5.64
CA GLU A 109 -4.61 -1.77 -6.38
C GLU A 109 -5.33 -0.41 -6.25
N LYS A 110 -4.94 0.41 -5.27
CA LYS A 110 -5.46 1.77 -5.11
C LYS A 110 -4.90 2.77 -6.14
N GLY A 111 -3.85 2.40 -6.82
CA GLY A 111 -3.20 3.27 -7.80
C GLY A 111 -2.37 4.38 -7.18
N GLY A 112 -2.04 5.36 -8.01
CA GLY A 112 -1.25 6.53 -7.62
C GLY A 112 -1.99 7.48 -6.67
N GLY A 113 -1.26 8.41 -6.08
CA GLY A 113 -1.83 9.46 -5.26
C GLY A 113 -1.10 9.63 -3.92
N HIS A 114 -1.87 9.82 -2.87
CA HIS A 114 -1.39 10.14 -1.52
C HIS A 114 -1.56 8.99 -0.50
N GLY A 115 -2.06 7.83 -0.91
CA GLY A 115 -2.20 6.66 -0.04
C GLY A 115 -3.28 6.74 1.06
N LEU A 116 -3.97 7.87 1.20
CA LEU A 116 -4.97 8.09 2.27
C LEU A 116 -6.36 7.52 1.96
N SER A 117 -6.47 6.75 0.89
CA SER A 117 -7.72 6.06 0.56
C SER A 117 -7.99 4.92 1.56
N TYR A 118 -9.27 4.65 1.79
CA TYR A 118 -9.68 3.55 2.68
C TYR A 118 -9.06 2.22 2.22
N PRO A 119 -8.36 1.49 3.11
CA PRO A 119 -7.66 0.26 2.73
C PRO A 119 -8.64 -0.85 2.33
N LEU A 120 -8.19 -1.74 1.43
CA LEU A 120 -8.94 -2.94 1.10
C LEU A 120 -8.98 -3.89 2.31
N GLN A 121 -10.18 -4.26 2.70
CA GLN A 121 -10.38 -5.14 3.84
C GLN A 121 -10.06 -6.59 3.49
N ARG A 122 -9.43 -7.28 4.43
CA ARG A 122 -9.35 -8.75 4.45
C ARG A 122 -10.57 -9.28 5.17
N THR A 123 -11.25 -10.25 4.58
CA THR A 123 -12.38 -10.89 5.21
C THR A 123 -12.21 -12.39 5.22
N ALA A 124 -12.60 -13.02 6.32
CA ALA A 124 -12.74 -14.47 6.43
C ALA A 124 -14.15 -14.76 6.94
N LYS A 125 -14.79 -15.76 6.34
CA LYS A 125 -16.18 -16.15 6.66
C LYS A 125 -16.26 -17.67 6.76
N ILE A 126 -17.02 -18.15 7.71
CA ILE A 126 -17.47 -19.52 7.78
C ILE A 126 -19.00 -19.54 7.57
N GLY A 127 -19.47 -20.47 6.80
CA GLY A 127 -20.90 -20.58 6.52
C GLY A 127 -21.37 -22.03 6.49
N VAL A 128 -22.66 -22.19 6.78
CA VAL A 128 -23.36 -23.45 6.71
C VAL A 128 -24.61 -23.26 5.89
N GLN A 129 -24.83 -24.12 4.93
CA GLN A 129 -26.02 -24.13 4.07
C GLN A 129 -26.69 -25.48 4.15
N TYR A 130 -27.98 -25.46 4.41
CA TYR A 130 -28.81 -26.67 4.42
C TYR A 130 -29.84 -26.60 3.29
N GLN A 131 -29.93 -27.68 2.54
CA GLN A 131 -30.90 -27.80 1.43
C GLN A 131 -32.05 -28.69 1.91
N PHE A 132 -33.25 -28.13 1.95
CA PHE A 132 -34.48 -28.82 2.35
C PHE A 132 -34.94 -29.84 1.30
#